data_4190593b7a99efe8ea7c87ea435877a9
#
_entry.id   4190593b7a99efe8ea7c87ea435877a9
#
_cell.length_a   1.000
_cell.length_b   1.000
_cell.length_c   1.000
_cell.angle_alpha   90.00
_cell.angle_beta   90.00
_cell.angle_gamma   90.00
#
_symmetry.space_group_name_H-M   'P 1'
#
loop_
_entity.id
_entity.type
_entity.pdbx_description
1 polymer ?
#
loop_
_entity_poly.entity_id
_entity_poly.type
_entity_poly.pdbx_seq_one_letter_code
_entity_poly.pdbx_strand_id
1 'polypeptide(L)'
;MNNIELNFIELREEYPCLNMKFLNNVYVIEGNVRIYATNEDVPLIDDFTIIIEVPTGFPSELPIIKETSNKIPKSFEHVNIDKSLCLGIETEIKIKFIKNPTLLNWFQTFVVNYFYSVMYYNKYGRIPYGERLHGIKGIIQFYIEFFNVDSIQKIYDILNAIEMERTKDYYKCPCGSLKKIRKCHLNQINLLKKVGVKSDLKEISKLVKRKEKNIFIYPYSNEEFYRKFNWLKTYKN
;
A
#
# COMPACT_ATOMS: atom_id res chain seq x y z
N MET A 1 13.31 -21.31 15.70
CA MET A 1 12.11 -20.77 15.06
C MET A 1 12.52 -19.54 14.29
N ASN A 2 12.23 -19.45 13.00
CA ASN A 2 12.54 -18.26 12.24
C ASN A 2 11.50 -17.15 12.49
N ASN A 3 11.78 -15.92 12.04
CA ASN A 3 10.90 -14.78 12.27
C ASN A 3 9.48 -14.97 11.66
N ILE A 4 9.35 -15.67 10.53
CA ILE A 4 8.06 -15.91 9.86
C ILE A 4 7.22 -16.92 10.65
N GLU A 5 7.83 -17.95 11.22
CA GLU A 5 7.12 -18.93 12.05
C GLU A 5 6.52 -18.28 13.31
N LEU A 6 7.26 -17.39 13.97
CA LEU A 6 6.75 -16.63 15.12
C LEU A 6 5.58 -15.73 14.72
N ASN A 7 5.71 -15.00 13.61
CA ASN A 7 4.63 -14.18 13.06
C ASN A 7 3.38 -15.00 12.69
N PHE A 8 3.57 -16.24 12.22
CA PHE A 8 2.44 -17.12 11.90
C PHE A 8 1.72 -17.59 13.17
N ILE A 9 2.43 -17.86 14.25
CA ILE A 9 1.80 -18.24 15.54
C ILE A 9 0.85 -17.12 15.99
N GLU A 10 1.30 -15.86 16.00
CA GLU A 10 0.46 -14.72 16.37
C GLU A 10 -0.76 -14.57 15.44
N LEU A 11 -0.57 -14.75 14.13
CA LEU A 11 -1.68 -14.71 13.18
C LEU A 11 -2.68 -15.85 13.40
N ARG A 12 -2.20 -17.05 13.73
CA ARG A 12 -3.03 -18.25 13.96
C ARG A 12 -3.81 -18.18 15.27
N GLU A 13 -3.31 -17.49 16.27
CA GLU A 13 -4.06 -17.23 17.52
C GLU A 13 -5.36 -16.49 17.23
N GLU A 14 -5.34 -15.51 16.31
CA GLU A 14 -6.51 -14.75 15.90
C GLU A 14 -7.37 -15.47 14.83
N TYR A 15 -6.70 -16.23 13.93
CA TYR A 15 -7.36 -16.98 12.84
C TYR A 15 -7.01 -18.47 12.90
N PRO A 16 -7.64 -19.25 13.81
CA PRO A 16 -7.22 -20.63 14.15
C PRO A 16 -7.30 -21.64 13.01
N CYS A 17 -8.13 -21.38 11.99
CA CYS A 17 -8.30 -22.27 10.83
C CYS A 17 -7.20 -22.11 9.77
N LEU A 18 -6.19 -21.28 9.99
CA LEU A 18 -5.05 -21.13 9.11
C LEU A 18 -3.99 -22.21 9.37
N ASN A 19 -3.42 -22.74 8.30
CA ASN A 19 -2.31 -23.67 8.32
C ASN A 19 -1.17 -23.13 7.45
N MET A 20 0.09 -23.40 7.86
CA MET A 20 1.27 -22.96 7.14
C MET A 20 2.11 -24.14 6.69
N LYS A 21 2.66 -24.06 5.47
CA LYS A 21 3.64 -24.99 4.90
C LYS A 21 4.74 -24.20 4.20
N PHE A 22 5.94 -24.74 4.13
CA PHE A 22 7.04 -24.19 3.34
C PHE A 22 7.15 -24.95 2.02
N LEU A 23 7.01 -24.25 0.91
CA LEU A 23 7.00 -24.84 -0.42
C LEU A 23 7.66 -23.91 -1.43
N ASN A 24 8.56 -24.43 -2.27
CA ASN A 24 9.22 -23.65 -3.33
C ASN A 24 9.85 -22.33 -2.82
N ASN A 25 10.51 -22.36 -1.68
CA ASN A 25 11.16 -21.20 -1.06
C ASN A 25 10.20 -20.06 -0.64
N VAL A 26 8.93 -20.39 -0.42
CA VAL A 26 7.89 -19.46 0.05
C VAL A 26 7.11 -20.14 1.18
N TYR A 27 6.71 -19.40 2.21
CA TYR A 27 5.75 -19.86 3.21
C TYR A 27 4.34 -19.64 2.69
N VAL A 28 3.60 -20.72 2.55
CA VAL A 28 2.19 -20.70 2.11
C VAL A 28 1.29 -20.88 3.32
N ILE A 29 0.45 -19.90 3.60
CA ILE A 29 -0.57 -19.92 4.65
C ILE A 29 -1.92 -20.05 3.97
N GLU A 30 -2.72 -21.05 4.34
CA GLU A 30 -4.01 -21.31 3.71
C GLU A 30 -5.07 -21.71 4.75
N GLY A 31 -6.32 -21.38 4.49
CA GLY A 31 -7.45 -21.76 5.32
C GLY A 31 -8.61 -20.79 5.27
N ASN A 32 -9.57 -21.01 6.17
CA ASN A 32 -10.74 -20.17 6.31
C ASN A 32 -10.51 -19.07 7.35
N VAL A 33 -10.95 -17.86 7.05
CA VAL A 33 -10.93 -16.73 7.96
C VAL A 33 -12.32 -16.12 8.08
N ARG A 34 -12.75 -15.86 9.31
CA ARG A 34 -13.93 -15.05 9.57
C ARG A 34 -13.52 -13.60 9.72
N ILE A 35 -14.02 -12.76 8.84
CA ILE A 35 -13.76 -11.32 8.87
C ILE A 35 -14.95 -10.62 9.51
N TYR A 36 -14.72 -9.96 10.64
CA TYR A 36 -15.64 -9.01 11.24
C TYR A 36 -14.98 -7.64 11.23
N ALA A 37 -15.63 -6.67 10.61
CA ALA A 37 -15.13 -5.31 10.57
C ALA A 37 -16.26 -4.29 10.57
N THR A 38 -15.97 -3.10 11.10
CA THR A 38 -16.93 -1.99 11.20
C THR A 38 -16.30 -0.73 10.64
N ASN A 39 -17.06 -0.01 9.83
CA ASN A 39 -16.71 1.34 9.39
C ASN A 39 -17.95 2.23 9.41
N GLU A 40 -17.83 3.45 9.97
CA GLU A 40 -18.93 4.41 10.09
C GLU A 40 -20.23 3.76 10.63
N ASP A 41 -20.10 2.97 11.70
CA ASP A 41 -21.19 2.24 12.37
C ASP A 41 -21.89 1.17 11.50
N VAL A 42 -21.28 0.73 10.39
CA VAL A 42 -21.77 -0.37 9.58
C VAL A 42 -20.96 -1.64 9.86
N PRO A 43 -21.41 -2.53 10.75
CA PRO A 43 -20.74 -3.81 10.97
C PRO A 43 -21.04 -4.79 9.83
N LEU A 44 -20.01 -5.47 9.35
CA LEU A 44 -20.12 -6.54 8.37
C LEU A 44 -19.31 -7.74 8.81
N ILE A 45 -19.82 -8.94 8.48
CA ILE A 45 -19.19 -10.22 8.80
C ILE A 45 -19.37 -11.18 7.64
N ASP A 46 -18.31 -11.89 7.27
CA ASP A 46 -18.36 -13.00 6.32
C ASP A 46 -17.13 -13.92 6.50
N ASP A 47 -17.19 -15.13 5.94
CA ASP A 47 -16.11 -16.10 5.95
C ASP A 47 -15.48 -16.17 4.55
N PHE A 48 -14.14 -16.20 4.49
CA PHE A 48 -13.39 -16.29 3.24
C PHE A 48 -12.37 -17.42 3.30
N THR A 49 -12.15 -18.11 2.18
CA THR A 49 -11.04 -19.04 2.04
C THR A 49 -9.89 -18.32 1.33
N ILE A 50 -8.71 -18.34 1.94
CA ILE A 50 -7.57 -17.56 1.47
C ILE A 50 -6.31 -18.40 1.31
N ILE A 51 -5.40 -17.91 0.47
CA ILE A 51 -4.02 -18.36 0.36
C ILE A 51 -3.13 -17.12 0.46
N ILE A 52 -2.17 -17.14 1.40
CA ILE A 52 -1.16 -16.09 1.56
C ILE A 52 0.21 -16.70 1.24
N GLU A 53 0.92 -16.11 0.31
CA GLU A 53 2.30 -16.43 -0.02
C GLU A 53 3.22 -15.41 0.68
N VAL A 54 3.96 -15.85 1.71
CA VAL A 54 4.89 -15.01 2.48
C VAL A 54 6.30 -15.28 1.98
N PRO A 55 6.96 -14.31 1.34
CA PRO A 55 8.32 -14.45 0.85
C PRO A 55 9.32 -14.59 2.01
N THR A 56 10.44 -15.27 1.77
CA THR A 56 11.53 -15.40 2.77
C THR A 56 12.15 -14.05 3.14
N GLY A 57 12.03 -13.05 2.28
CA GLY A 57 12.45 -11.68 2.54
C GLY A 57 11.49 -10.84 3.38
N PHE A 58 10.38 -11.44 3.89
CA PHE A 58 9.49 -10.76 4.83
C PHE A 58 10.25 -10.30 6.10
N PRO A 59 10.03 -9.06 6.59
CA PRO A 59 9.02 -8.05 6.22
C PRO A 59 9.44 -7.05 5.12
N SER A 60 10.62 -7.14 4.55
CA SER A 60 11.08 -6.23 3.49
C SER A 60 10.32 -6.45 2.17
N GLU A 61 9.88 -7.68 1.93
CA GLU A 61 9.00 -8.07 0.84
C GLU A 61 7.61 -8.36 1.42
N LEU A 62 6.57 -7.78 0.80
CA LEU A 62 5.20 -7.93 1.29
C LEU A 62 4.61 -9.28 0.89
N PRO A 63 3.72 -9.87 1.72
CA PRO A 63 2.97 -11.05 1.36
C PRO A 63 2.00 -10.79 0.19
N ILE A 64 1.75 -11.83 -0.60
CA ILE A 64 0.72 -11.85 -1.64
C ILE A 64 -0.44 -12.68 -1.13
N ILE A 65 -1.68 -12.22 -1.35
CA ILE A 65 -2.88 -12.92 -0.90
C ILE A 65 -3.85 -13.14 -2.06
N LYS A 66 -4.50 -14.31 -2.07
CA LYS A 66 -5.57 -14.70 -3.00
C LYS A 66 -6.78 -15.16 -2.21
N GLU A 67 -7.96 -14.87 -2.73
CA GLU A 67 -9.25 -15.40 -2.24
C GLU A 67 -9.67 -16.55 -3.15
N THR A 68 -10.11 -17.68 -2.55
CA THR A 68 -10.41 -18.92 -3.29
C THR A 68 -11.82 -19.43 -3.10
N SER A 69 -12.66 -18.77 -2.30
CA SER A 69 -14.07 -19.13 -2.12
C SER A 69 -15.02 -18.51 -3.15
N ASN A 70 -14.49 -17.74 -4.12
CA ASN A 70 -15.23 -17.06 -5.19
C ASN A 70 -16.30 -16.07 -4.70
N LYS A 71 -16.05 -15.41 -3.57
CA LYS A 71 -16.97 -14.42 -2.99
C LYS A 71 -16.73 -13.00 -3.50
N ILE A 72 -15.62 -12.76 -4.19
CA ILE A 72 -15.31 -11.47 -4.81
C ILE A 72 -16.00 -11.40 -6.16
N PRO A 73 -16.93 -10.47 -6.39
CA PRO A 73 -17.62 -10.36 -7.67
C PRO A 73 -16.66 -9.89 -8.79
N LYS A 74 -16.90 -10.34 -10.01
CA LYS A 74 -16.07 -9.98 -11.18
C LYS A 74 -16.05 -8.47 -11.48
N SER A 75 -17.05 -7.74 -11.03
CA SER A 75 -17.15 -6.28 -11.14
C SER A 75 -16.34 -5.52 -10.09
N PHE A 76 -15.73 -6.22 -9.12
CA PHE A 76 -14.86 -5.61 -8.13
C PHE A 76 -13.43 -5.51 -8.68
N GLU A 77 -13.00 -4.29 -9.03
CA GLU A 77 -11.78 -4.04 -9.83
C GLU A 77 -10.46 -4.24 -9.07
N HIS A 78 -10.50 -4.52 -7.76
CA HIS A 78 -9.30 -4.66 -6.92
C HIS A 78 -8.72 -6.09 -6.88
N VAL A 79 -8.80 -6.82 -7.99
CA VAL A 79 -8.16 -8.12 -8.18
C VAL A 79 -7.20 -8.04 -9.36
N ASN A 80 -5.96 -8.44 -9.14
CA ASN A 80 -4.91 -8.44 -10.17
C ASN A 80 -5.13 -9.57 -11.21
N ILE A 81 -4.44 -9.50 -12.34
CA ILE A 81 -4.54 -10.51 -13.43
C ILE A 81 -4.15 -11.90 -12.92
N ASP A 82 -3.20 -12.01 -12.00
CA ASP A 82 -2.75 -13.26 -11.37
C ASP A 82 -3.67 -13.73 -10.22
N LYS A 83 -4.83 -13.08 -10.07
CA LYS A 83 -5.83 -13.29 -9.02
C LYS A 83 -5.37 -12.92 -7.59
N SER A 84 -4.24 -12.28 -7.44
CA SER A 84 -3.88 -11.68 -6.15
C SER A 84 -4.75 -10.47 -5.85
N LEU A 85 -4.98 -10.21 -4.57
CA LEU A 85 -5.78 -9.08 -4.10
C LEU A 85 -4.95 -7.79 -4.17
N CYS A 86 -5.53 -6.73 -4.74
CA CYS A 86 -4.91 -5.41 -4.79
C CYS A 86 -5.20 -4.66 -3.47
N LEU A 87 -4.32 -4.81 -2.49
CA LEU A 87 -4.48 -4.20 -1.16
C LEU A 87 -4.17 -2.69 -1.14
N GLY A 88 -3.62 -2.14 -2.23
CA GLY A 88 -3.25 -0.73 -2.37
C GLY A 88 -1.92 -0.50 -3.06
N ILE A 89 -1.39 0.72 -2.97
CA ILE A 89 -0.07 1.06 -3.53
C ILE A 89 1.03 0.47 -2.62
N GLU A 90 1.92 -0.34 -3.20
CA GLU A 90 2.93 -1.10 -2.45
C GLU A 90 3.79 -0.20 -1.56
N THR A 91 4.27 0.93 -2.07
CA THR A 91 5.07 1.88 -1.29
C THR A 91 4.28 2.50 -0.13
N GLU A 92 2.99 2.79 -0.32
CA GLU A 92 2.12 3.27 0.76
C GLU A 92 1.94 2.20 1.84
N ILE A 93 1.70 0.95 1.42
CA ILE A 93 1.60 -0.20 2.34
C ILE A 93 2.88 -0.33 3.14
N LYS A 94 4.05 -0.35 2.50
CA LYS A 94 5.36 -0.46 3.16
C LYS A 94 5.61 0.67 4.17
N ILE A 95 5.27 1.92 3.84
CA ILE A 95 5.41 3.05 4.77
C ILE A 95 4.54 2.88 6.02
N LYS A 96 3.31 2.40 5.87
CA LYS A 96 2.43 2.12 7.01
C LYS A 96 2.92 0.93 7.81
N PHE A 97 3.37 -0.12 7.11
CA PHE A 97 3.77 -1.40 7.67
C PHE A 97 5.07 -1.33 8.49
N ILE A 98 6.02 -0.47 8.11
CA ILE A 98 7.34 -0.38 8.77
C ILE A 98 7.29 -0.06 10.27
N LYS A 99 6.16 0.47 10.76
CA LYS A 99 5.97 0.79 12.18
C LYS A 99 5.74 -0.44 13.05
N ASN A 100 5.07 -1.43 12.51
CA ASN A 100 4.79 -2.72 13.15
C ASN A 100 4.80 -3.83 12.10
N PRO A 101 5.98 -4.35 11.71
CA PRO A 101 6.14 -5.25 10.57
C PRO A 101 5.86 -6.71 10.94
N THR A 102 4.64 -7.00 11.41
CA THR A 102 4.17 -8.36 11.73
C THR A 102 3.08 -8.83 10.75
N LEU A 103 2.98 -10.16 10.54
CA LEU A 103 1.91 -10.73 9.69
C LEU A 103 0.52 -10.39 10.21
N LEU A 104 0.33 -10.41 11.52
CA LEU A 104 -0.95 -10.06 12.13
C LEU A 104 -1.31 -8.61 11.85
N ASN A 105 -0.38 -7.67 12.05
CA ASN A 105 -0.63 -6.26 11.73
C ASN A 105 -0.88 -6.03 10.24
N TRP A 106 -0.14 -6.70 9.35
CA TRP A 106 -0.38 -6.62 7.92
C TRP A 106 -1.79 -7.13 7.56
N PHE A 107 -2.19 -8.26 8.13
CA PHE A 107 -3.50 -8.84 7.90
C PHE A 107 -4.63 -7.93 8.39
N GLN A 108 -4.55 -7.48 9.64
CA GLN A 108 -5.57 -6.61 10.24
C GLN A 108 -5.67 -5.25 9.56
N THR A 109 -4.52 -4.65 9.18
CA THR A 109 -4.50 -3.31 8.58
C THR A 109 -4.93 -3.29 7.12
N PHE A 110 -4.54 -4.30 6.34
CA PHE A 110 -4.75 -4.25 4.89
C PHE A 110 -5.76 -5.29 4.41
N VAL A 111 -5.68 -6.54 4.89
CA VAL A 111 -6.54 -7.62 4.41
C VAL A 111 -7.96 -7.51 4.95
N VAL A 112 -8.11 -7.22 6.24
CA VAL A 112 -9.44 -7.01 6.86
C VAL A 112 -10.17 -5.84 6.19
N ASN A 113 -9.48 -4.72 5.95
CA ASN A 113 -10.07 -3.56 5.27
C ASN A 113 -10.44 -3.86 3.79
N TYR A 114 -9.64 -4.67 3.11
CA TYR A 114 -9.97 -5.13 1.77
C TYR A 114 -11.25 -5.97 1.76
N PHE A 115 -11.35 -6.99 2.62
CA PHE A 115 -12.56 -7.80 2.70
C PHE A 115 -13.77 -7.02 3.21
N TYR A 116 -13.59 -6.04 4.08
CA TYR A 116 -14.66 -5.12 4.42
C TYR A 116 -15.19 -4.40 3.18
N SER A 117 -14.30 -3.92 2.30
CA SER A 117 -14.69 -3.27 1.05
C SER A 117 -15.43 -4.22 0.11
N VAL A 118 -15.03 -5.50 0.04
CA VAL A 118 -15.74 -6.55 -0.72
C VAL A 118 -17.14 -6.78 -0.17
N MET A 119 -17.26 -6.99 1.15
CA MET A 119 -18.57 -7.20 1.82
C MET A 119 -19.50 -6.00 1.63
N TYR A 120 -18.96 -4.78 1.75
CA TYR A 120 -19.70 -3.55 1.55
C TYR A 120 -20.17 -3.40 0.09
N TYR A 121 -19.27 -3.71 -0.87
CA TYR A 121 -19.60 -3.69 -2.30
C TYR A 121 -20.68 -4.72 -2.64
N ASN A 122 -20.59 -5.95 -2.11
CA ASN A 122 -21.61 -6.98 -2.30
C ASN A 122 -22.98 -6.53 -1.78
N LYS A 123 -23.02 -5.77 -0.69
CA LYS A 123 -24.26 -5.34 -0.05
C LYS A 123 -24.85 -4.07 -0.65
N TYR A 124 -24.00 -3.11 -1.05
CA TYR A 124 -24.42 -1.75 -1.43
C TYR A 124 -24.06 -1.35 -2.87
N GLY A 125 -23.34 -2.18 -3.63
CA GLY A 125 -22.93 -1.91 -5.00
C GLY A 125 -21.90 -0.77 -5.16
N ARG A 126 -21.23 -0.35 -4.07
CA ARG A 126 -20.23 0.72 -4.07
C ARG A 126 -19.14 0.47 -3.04
N ILE A 127 -17.97 1.08 -3.21
CA ILE A 127 -16.87 1.01 -2.24
C ILE A 127 -17.04 2.05 -1.13
N PRO A 128 -16.78 1.70 0.16
CA PRO A 128 -17.07 2.58 1.29
C PRO A 128 -16.19 3.83 1.37
N TYR A 129 -14.93 3.72 0.92
CA TYR A 129 -13.91 4.77 1.11
C TYR A 129 -13.66 5.63 -0.14
N GLY A 130 -14.44 5.43 -1.22
CA GLY A 130 -14.14 5.93 -2.55
C GLY A 130 -12.91 5.23 -3.17
N GLU A 131 -12.81 5.31 -4.48
CA GLU A 131 -11.77 4.62 -5.24
C GLU A 131 -10.50 5.48 -5.34
N ARG A 132 -9.34 4.83 -5.14
CA ARG A 132 -8.07 5.36 -5.63
C ARG A 132 -7.88 4.96 -7.08
N LEU A 133 -7.14 5.77 -7.82
CA LEU A 133 -6.74 5.41 -9.16
C LEU A 133 -5.86 4.14 -9.13
N HIS A 134 -6.00 3.28 -10.15
CA HIS A 134 -5.27 2.04 -10.26
C HIS A 134 -3.95 2.18 -11.03
N GLY A 135 -3.03 1.25 -10.80
CA GLY A 135 -1.76 1.14 -11.51
C GLY A 135 -0.92 2.41 -11.39
N ILE A 136 -0.30 2.81 -12.49
CA ILE A 136 0.61 3.97 -12.50
C ILE A 136 -0.06 5.28 -12.11
N LYS A 137 -1.34 5.45 -12.40
CA LYS A 137 -2.11 6.66 -12.00
C LYS A 137 -2.24 6.74 -10.48
N GLY A 138 -2.50 5.61 -9.81
CA GLY A 138 -2.55 5.52 -8.36
C GLY A 138 -1.19 5.81 -7.71
N ILE A 139 -0.09 5.29 -8.28
CA ILE A 139 1.27 5.58 -7.81
C ILE A 139 1.55 7.08 -7.90
N ILE A 140 1.22 7.73 -9.02
CA ILE A 140 1.41 9.17 -9.19
C ILE A 140 0.56 9.95 -8.20
N GLN A 141 -0.72 9.58 -8.05
CA GLN A 141 -1.61 10.20 -7.09
C GLN A 141 -1.02 10.14 -5.68
N PHE A 142 -0.57 8.95 -5.25
CA PHE A 142 0.08 8.78 -3.96
C PHE A 142 1.26 9.74 -3.77
N TYR A 143 2.20 9.84 -4.73
CA TYR A 143 3.37 10.69 -4.59
C TYR A 143 3.04 12.18 -4.64
N ILE A 144 2.07 12.62 -5.44
CA ILE A 144 1.59 14.01 -5.44
C ILE A 144 1.09 14.38 -4.05
N GLU A 145 0.28 13.52 -3.48
CA GLU A 145 -0.28 13.71 -2.14
C GLU A 145 0.82 13.66 -1.07
N PHE A 146 1.69 12.65 -1.14
CA PHE A 146 2.74 12.41 -0.16
C PHE A 146 3.77 13.54 -0.10
N PHE A 147 4.16 14.09 -1.25
CA PHE A 147 5.10 15.21 -1.35
C PHE A 147 4.44 16.58 -1.44
N ASN A 148 3.12 16.64 -1.63
CA ASN A 148 2.41 17.89 -1.93
C ASN A 148 3.05 18.64 -3.11
N VAL A 149 3.25 17.94 -4.22
CA VAL A 149 3.80 18.47 -5.48
C VAL A 149 2.75 18.38 -6.60
N ASP A 150 2.94 19.15 -7.67
CA ASP A 150 1.96 19.37 -8.72
C ASP A 150 2.31 18.71 -10.07
N SER A 151 3.44 17.98 -10.13
CA SER A 151 3.89 17.40 -11.39
C SER A 151 4.65 16.09 -11.24
N ILE A 152 4.50 15.24 -12.26
CA ILE A 152 5.23 13.98 -12.38
C ILE A 152 6.74 14.21 -12.44
N GLN A 153 7.19 15.31 -13.06
CA GLN A 153 8.60 15.65 -13.13
C GLN A 153 9.21 15.85 -11.73
N LYS A 154 8.50 16.57 -10.84
CA LYS A 154 8.97 16.77 -9.45
C LYS A 154 9.02 15.46 -8.68
N ILE A 155 8.04 14.56 -8.88
CA ILE A 155 8.08 13.21 -8.30
C ILE A 155 9.31 12.47 -8.79
N TYR A 156 9.52 12.42 -10.10
CA TYR A 156 10.69 11.76 -10.71
C TYR A 156 12.00 12.30 -10.13
N ASP A 157 12.15 13.62 -10.03
CA ASP A 157 13.37 14.26 -9.55
C ASP A 157 13.66 13.89 -8.08
N ILE A 158 12.62 13.80 -7.23
CA ILE A 158 12.77 13.37 -5.84
C ILE A 158 13.16 11.88 -5.78
N LEU A 159 12.44 11.01 -6.47
CA LEU A 159 12.71 9.57 -6.43
C LEU A 159 14.08 9.23 -7.04
N ASN A 160 14.45 9.88 -8.14
CA ASN A 160 15.77 9.74 -8.73
C ASN A 160 16.90 10.23 -7.81
N ALA A 161 16.68 11.33 -7.08
CA ALA A 161 17.63 11.80 -6.09
C ALA A 161 17.79 10.82 -4.92
N ILE A 162 16.71 10.14 -4.50
CA ILE A 162 16.76 9.09 -3.48
C ILE A 162 17.58 7.90 -3.98
N GLU A 163 17.30 7.40 -5.18
CA GLU A 163 17.97 6.23 -5.77
C GLU A 163 19.47 6.52 -6.00
N MET A 164 19.81 7.74 -6.40
CA MET A 164 21.20 8.19 -6.60
C MET A 164 21.89 8.63 -5.32
N GLU A 165 21.28 8.44 -4.15
CA GLU A 165 21.80 8.89 -2.83
C GLU A 165 22.14 10.38 -2.74
N ARG A 166 21.53 11.24 -3.58
CA ARG A 166 21.76 12.69 -3.63
C ARG A 166 20.80 13.47 -2.73
N THR A 167 20.60 12.98 -1.51
CA THR A 167 19.59 13.52 -0.57
C THR A 167 20.19 13.87 0.80
N LYS A 168 21.38 14.48 0.81
CA LYS A 168 21.91 15.06 2.04
C LYS A 168 21.02 16.23 2.50
N ASP A 169 20.80 16.34 3.79
CA ASP A 169 19.84 17.27 4.42
C ASP A 169 20.08 18.75 4.07
N TYR A 170 21.34 19.14 3.80
CA TYR A 170 21.74 20.49 3.41
C TYR A 170 21.65 20.78 1.90
N TYR A 171 21.37 19.77 1.05
CA TYR A 171 21.15 19.98 -0.37
C TYR A 171 19.82 20.68 -0.63
N LYS A 172 19.71 21.37 -1.79
CA LYS A 172 18.42 21.90 -2.28
C LYS A 172 17.47 20.73 -2.53
N CYS A 173 16.21 20.91 -2.13
CA CYS A 173 15.20 19.86 -2.30
C CYS A 173 14.89 19.63 -3.79
N PRO A 174 14.90 18.38 -4.26
CA PRO A 174 14.61 18.05 -5.66
C PRO A 174 13.20 18.45 -6.12
N CYS A 175 12.27 18.74 -5.19
CA CYS A 175 10.92 19.20 -5.52
C CYS A 175 10.87 20.58 -6.20
N GLY A 176 11.99 21.26 -6.36
CA GLY A 176 12.06 22.58 -7.00
C GLY A 176 11.70 23.78 -6.09
N SER A 177 11.44 23.54 -4.79
CA SER A 177 11.08 24.62 -3.83
C SER A 177 12.21 25.58 -3.47
N LEU A 178 13.44 25.31 -3.93
CA LEU A 178 14.69 26.01 -3.57
C LEU A 178 15.09 25.90 -2.09
N LYS A 179 14.26 25.33 -1.23
CA LYS A 179 14.56 25.08 0.19
C LYS A 179 15.55 23.93 0.34
N LYS A 180 16.31 23.90 1.45
CA LYS A 180 17.11 22.73 1.81
C LYS A 180 16.22 21.57 2.18
N ILE A 181 16.65 20.31 1.91
CA ILE A 181 15.89 19.08 2.20
C ILE A 181 15.42 19.05 3.66
N ARG A 182 16.28 19.41 4.64
CA ARG A 182 15.94 19.47 6.07
C ARG A 182 14.80 20.44 6.41
N LYS A 183 14.49 21.40 5.54
CA LYS A 183 13.39 22.38 5.69
C LYS A 183 12.25 22.13 4.70
N CYS A 184 12.23 20.94 4.05
CA CYS A 184 11.27 20.61 3.00
C CYS A 184 10.75 19.18 3.16
N HIS A 185 11.38 18.18 2.55
CA HIS A 185 10.89 16.80 2.46
C HIS A 185 11.76 15.77 3.19
N LEU A 186 12.51 16.16 4.23
CA LEU A 186 13.44 15.26 4.92
C LEU A 186 12.75 14.01 5.45
N ASN A 187 11.59 14.16 6.11
CA ASN A 187 10.88 13.05 6.72
C ASN A 187 10.37 12.07 5.67
N GLN A 188 9.75 12.57 4.59
CA GLN A 188 9.27 11.76 3.48
C GLN A 188 10.40 11.02 2.78
N ILE A 189 11.51 11.70 2.49
CA ILE A 189 12.70 11.11 1.88
C ILE A 189 13.27 10.00 2.76
N ASN A 190 13.37 10.21 4.07
CA ASN A 190 13.90 9.22 4.99
C ASN A 190 13.00 7.98 5.09
N LEU A 191 11.68 8.14 5.03
CA LEU A 191 10.74 7.02 4.96
C LEU A 191 10.91 6.22 3.68
N LEU A 192 10.99 6.89 2.53
CA LEU A 192 11.16 6.23 1.24
C LEU A 192 12.51 5.50 1.11
N LYS A 193 13.59 6.03 1.71
CA LYS A 193 14.87 5.31 1.79
C LYS A 193 14.76 3.97 2.52
N LYS A 194 13.90 3.88 3.53
CA LYS A 194 13.68 2.65 4.30
C LYS A 194 12.90 1.59 3.51
N VAL A 195 11.93 2.02 2.69
CA VAL A 195 11.03 1.11 1.97
C VAL A 195 11.44 0.84 0.52
N GLY A 196 12.36 1.67 -0.03
CA GLY A 196 12.82 1.60 -1.42
C GLY A 196 11.85 2.26 -2.40
N VAL A 197 12.39 2.76 -3.51
CA VAL A 197 11.60 3.49 -4.55
C VAL A 197 11.88 3.00 -5.97
N LYS A 198 12.74 1.99 -6.12
CA LYS A 198 13.26 1.56 -7.42
C LYS A 198 12.17 1.11 -8.41
N SER A 199 11.18 0.37 -7.92
CA SER A 199 10.06 -0.10 -8.73
C SER A 199 9.24 1.08 -9.26
N ASP A 200 8.81 1.98 -8.38
CA ASP A 200 7.99 3.14 -8.73
C ASP A 200 8.76 4.12 -9.62
N LEU A 201 10.05 4.36 -9.32
CA LEU A 201 10.92 5.19 -10.17
C LEU A 201 11.00 4.64 -11.59
N LYS A 202 11.11 3.31 -11.76
CA LYS A 202 11.15 2.66 -13.09
C LYS A 202 9.87 2.95 -13.88
N GLU A 203 8.69 2.83 -13.25
CA GLU A 203 7.41 3.09 -13.91
C GLU A 203 7.23 4.58 -14.24
N ILE A 204 7.52 5.46 -13.28
CA ILE A 204 7.42 6.91 -13.48
C ILE A 204 8.40 7.41 -14.55
N SER A 205 9.63 6.84 -14.62
CA SER A 205 10.62 7.22 -15.62
C SER A 205 10.15 6.96 -17.07
N LYS A 206 9.33 5.92 -17.28
CA LYS A 206 8.75 5.63 -18.61
C LYS A 206 7.83 6.76 -19.07
N LEU A 207 7.04 7.33 -18.17
CA LEU A 207 6.12 8.43 -18.47
C LEU A 207 6.87 9.74 -18.74
N VAL A 208 7.86 10.06 -17.93
CA VAL A 208 8.68 11.26 -18.11
C VAL A 208 9.40 11.22 -19.47
N LYS A 209 9.97 10.07 -19.87
CA LYS A 209 10.63 9.89 -21.18
C LYS A 209 9.67 10.06 -22.34
N ARG A 210 8.41 9.62 -22.22
CA ARG A 210 7.37 9.75 -23.26
C ARG A 210 6.79 11.17 -23.36
N LYS A 211 7.21 12.10 -22.48
CA LYS A 211 6.66 13.47 -22.38
C LYS A 211 5.14 13.47 -22.20
N GLU A 212 4.59 12.45 -21.58
CA GLU A 212 3.17 12.36 -21.28
C GLU A 212 2.79 13.38 -20.19
N LYS A 213 2.51 14.63 -20.62
CA LYS A 213 2.13 15.74 -19.73
C LYS A 213 0.70 15.65 -19.23
N ASN A 214 -0.16 14.86 -19.87
CA ASN A 214 -1.62 14.83 -19.66
C ASN A 214 -2.10 13.61 -18.87
N ILE A 215 -1.41 13.21 -17.81
CA ILE A 215 -2.06 12.36 -16.83
C ILE A 215 -2.92 13.31 -16.00
N PHE A 216 -4.21 13.36 -16.30
CA PHE A 216 -5.19 14.11 -15.51
C PHE A 216 -5.16 13.58 -14.09
N ILE A 217 -4.58 14.35 -13.20
CA ILE A 217 -4.63 14.14 -11.77
C ILE A 217 -5.83 14.96 -11.31
N TYR A 218 -6.90 14.28 -10.94
CA TYR A 218 -8.05 14.94 -10.36
C TYR A 218 -7.60 15.67 -9.09
N PRO A 219 -7.79 16.99 -9.00
CA PRO A 219 -7.55 17.69 -7.76
C PRO A 219 -8.69 17.33 -6.81
N TYR A 220 -8.45 16.46 -5.85
CA TYR A 220 -9.25 16.54 -4.62
C TYR A 220 -8.97 17.90 -3.99
N SER A 221 -10.02 18.58 -3.52
CA SER A 221 -9.81 19.76 -2.68
C SER A 221 -8.92 19.37 -1.49
N ASN A 222 -8.00 20.23 -1.08
CA ASN A 222 -7.08 19.94 0.04
C ASN A 222 -7.83 19.49 1.30
N GLU A 223 -9.06 19.93 1.54
CA GLU A 223 -9.88 19.56 2.70
C GLU A 223 -10.43 18.13 2.63
N GLU A 224 -10.95 17.69 1.48
CA GLU A 224 -11.41 16.30 1.30
C GLU A 224 -10.25 15.31 1.39
N PHE A 225 -9.08 15.70 0.88
CA PHE A 225 -7.86 14.92 0.96
C PHE A 225 -7.42 14.69 2.41
N TYR A 226 -7.29 15.74 3.22
CA TYR A 226 -6.88 15.63 4.62
C TYR A 226 -7.90 14.92 5.51
N ARG A 227 -9.19 14.97 5.17
CA ARG A 227 -10.24 14.22 5.84
C ARG A 227 -10.07 12.71 5.62
N LYS A 228 -9.71 12.30 4.41
CA LYS A 228 -9.55 10.91 3.98
C LYS A 228 -8.22 10.28 4.41
N PHE A 229 -7.18 11.09 4.57
CA PHE A 229 -5.81 10.67 4.88
C PHE A 229 -5.25 11.31 6.15
N ASN A 230 -6.05 11.29 7.23
CA ASN A 230 -5.69 11.89 8.51
C ASN A 230 -4.34 11.37 9.07
N TRP A 231 -3.93 10.14 8.69
CA TRP A 231 -2.65 9.55 9.04
C TRP A 231 -1.43 10.26 8.41
N LEU A 232 -1.60 10.95 7.26
CA LEU A 232 -0.52 11.76 6.67
C LEU A 232 -0.19 13.00 7.50
N LYS A 233 -1.12 13.49 8.33
CA LYS A 233 -0.86 14.61 9.25
C LYS A 233 0.22 14.27 10.29
N THR A 234 0.34 13.01 10.68
CA THR A 234 1.33 12.55 11.67
C THR A 234 2.77 12.57 11.14
N TYR A 235 2.99 12.82 9.86
CA TYR A 235 4.33 12.94 9.24
C TYR A 235 4.73 14.37 8.92
N LYS A 236 3.89 15.37 9.24
CA LYS A 236 4.20 16.80 9.02
C LYS A 236 4.94 17.47 10.18
N ASN A 237 5.10 16.78 11.34
CA ASN A 237 5.83 17.30 12.51
C ASN A 237 7.19 16.65 12.67
#